data_883ea40674805453b542cb11b278a83f
#
_entry.id   883ea40674805453b542cb11b278a83f
#
_cell.length_a   1.000
_cell.length_b   1.000
_cell.length_c   1.000
_cell.angle_alpha   90.00
_cell.angle_beta   90.00
_cell.angle_gamma   90.00
#
_symmetry.space_group_name_H-M   'P 1'
#
loop_
_entity.id
_entity.type
_entity.pdbx_description
1 polymer ?
#
loop_
_entity_poly.entity_id
_entity_poly.type
_entity_poly.pdbx_seq_one_letter_code
_entity_poly.pdbx_strand_id
1 'polypeptide(L)'
;GTNIVKIHTDEGITGIGAGYGGVSEFVKSQLIGKDPFATEQHIQVLRHAGGCWIIDLALWDLIGKAANQPLYKLWGGYQERVKAYASLVEMGSPEKRADDAHRIFDEGYRAIKLRLRNHTVKEDIALVRAVRDALGDEMDIMVDANQTNTYAWPRGGPVWTYERALTTARELEQLNVVWLEEPLFRYDFDTLAKLCEQVNIYIAGGENNRGLHEFRWMIEKGSYDILQPDALVSEGISQLRKIAAMAEMYHKWFI
;
A
#
# COMPACT_ATOMS: atom_id res chain seq x y z
N GLY A 1 -11.14 -3.00 16.09
CA GLY A 1 -10.81 -4.42 15.95
C GLY A 1 -10.96 -4.90 14.53
N THR A 2 -10.26 -5.94 14.17
CA THR A 2 -10.40 -6.59 12.85
C THR A 2 -11.61 -7.51 12.87
N ASN A 3 -12.47 -7.42 11.87
CA ASN A 3 -13.61 -8.31 11.68
C ASN A 3 -13.26 -9.41 10.68
N ILE A 4 -13.86 -10.58 10.85
CA ILE A 4 -13.78 -11.69 9.91
C ILE A 4 -15.16 -11.91 9.31
N VAL A 5 -15.25 -11.91 7.96
CA VAL A 5 -16.44 -12.26 7.22
C VAL A 5 -16.27 -13.66 6.65
N LYS A 6 -17.30 -14.49 6.81
CA LYS A 6 -17.40 -15.81 6.16
C LYS A 6 -18.61 -15.83 5.24
N ILE A 7 -18.41 -16.24 4.01
CA ILE A 7 -19.46 -16.45 3.02
C ILE A 7 -19.60 -17.96 2.79
N HIS A 8 -20.76 -18.50 3.13
CA HIS A 8 -21.07 -19.91 2.95
C HIS A 8 -21.92 -20.10 1.70
N THR A 9 -21.61 -21.11 0.91
CA THR A 9 -22.41 -21.52 -0.26
C THR A 9 -23.21 -22.78 0.04
N ASP A 10 -24.25 -23.04 -0.78
CA ASP A 10 -25.02 -24.28 -0.78
C ASP A 10 -24.18 -25.50 -1.20
N GLU A 11 -23.09 -25.30 -1.92
CA GLU A 11 -22.11 -26.35 -2.27
C GLU A 11 -21.10 -26.66 -1.14
N GLY A 12 -21.23 -26.02 0.02
CA GLY A 12 -20.36 -26.25 1.19
C GLY A 12 -19.02 -25.54 1.14
N ILE A 13 -18.76 -24.71 0.13
CA ILE A 13 -17.54 -23.90 0.05
C ILE A 13 -17.69 -22.68 0.95
N THR A 14 -16.63 -22.32 1.68
CA THR A 14 -16.61 -21.13 2.53
C THR A 14 -15.46 -20.20 2.13
N GLY A 15 -15.81 -18.96 1.73
CA GLY A 15 -14.87 -17.88 1.54
C GLY A 15 -14.67 -17.07 2.82
N ILE A 16 -13.45 -16.59 3.06
CA ILE A 16 -13.07 -15.84 4.25
C ILE A 16 -12.39 -14.53 3.84
N GLY A 17 -12.84 -13.42 4.43
CA GLY A 17 -12.20 -12.12 4.34
C GLY A 17 -12.02 -11.51 5.73
N ALA A 18 -10.95 -10.74 5.92
CA ALA A 18 -10.65 -10.05 7.16
C ALA A 18 -10.36 -8.57 6.91
N GLY A 19 -10.79 -7.69 7.82
CA GLY A 19 -10.57 -6.25 7.69
C GLY A 19 -11.44 -5.42 8.62
N TYR A 20 -11.67 -4.16 8.23
CA TYR A 20 -12.47 -3.22 9.01
C TYR A 20 -13.91 -3.11 8.47
N GLY A 21 -14.84 -2.67 9.32
CA GLY A 21 -16.23 -2.47 8.98
C GLY A 21 -17.11 -3.67 9.32
N GLY A 22 -18.43 -3.50 9.19
CA GLY A 22 -19.46 -4.51 9.44
C GLY A 22 -20.30 -4.78 8.22
N VAL A 23 -20.93 -5.96 8.16
CA VAL A 23 -21.86 -6.32 7.10
C VAL A 23 -23.25 -5.90 7.51
N SER A 24 -23.85 -4.93 6.81
CA SER A 24 -25.22 -4.48 7.06
C SER A 24 -26.25 -5.52 6.57
N GLU A 25 -27.46 -5.49 7.15
CA GLU A 25 -28.56 -6.33 6.68
C GLU A 25 -28.96 -6.03 5.21
N PHE A 26 -28.80 -4.77 4.80
CA PHE A 26 -28.98 -4.43 3.38
C PHE A 26 -28.02 -5.22 2.49
N VAL A 27 -26.72 -5.21 2.78
CA VAL A 27 -25.72 -5.95 1.98
C VAL A 27 -26.04 -7.44 1.97
N LYS A 28 -26.38 -8.03 3.12
CA LYS A 28 -26.77 -9.44 3.21
C LYS A 28 -27.96 -9.75 2.29
N SER A 29 -29.02 -8.93 2.34
CA SER A 29 -30.23 -9.13 1.51
C SER A 29 -29.97 -9.06 0.01
N GLN A 30 -28.93 -8.34 -0.42
CA GLN A 30 -28.57 -8.21 -1.82
C GLN A 30 -27.63 -9.32 -2.33
N LEU A 31 -26.87 -9.96 -1.42
CA LEU A 31 -25.85 -10.95 -1.79
C LEU A 31 -26.31 -12.40 -1.55
N ILE A 32 -27.16 -12.65 -0.54
CA ILE A 32 -27.65 -14.00 -0.25
C ILE A 32 -28.44 -14.55 -1.44
N GLY A 33 -28.13 -15.80 -1.85
CA GLY A 33 -28.75 -16.48 -2.99
C GLY A 33 -28.27 -15.97 -4.36
N LYS A 34 -27.19 -15.18 -4.40
CA LYS A 34 -26.58 -14.71 -5.65
C LYS A 34 -25.34 -15.53 -5.98
N ASP A 35 -25.01 -15.58 -7.28
CA ASP A 35 -23.80 -16.21 -7.79
C ASP A 35 -22.56 -15.48 -7.29
N PRO A 36 -21.66 -16.12 -6.52
CA PRO A 36 -20.45 -15.47 -6.01
C PRO A 36 -19.47 -15.04 -7.10
N PHE A 37 -19.55 -15.60 -8.31
CA PHE A 37 -18.71 -15.21 -9.44
C PHE A 37 -19.13 -13.89 -10.09
N ALA A 38 -20.32 -13.35 -9.78
CA ALA A 38 -20.80 -12.07 -10.30
C ALA A 38 -20.15 -10.86 -9.58
N THR A 39 -18.81 -10.86 -9.45
CA THR A 39 -18.04 -9.87 -8.66
C THR A 39 -18.31 -8.44 -9.07
N GLU A 40 -18.51 -8.14 -10.37
CA GLU A 40 -18.84 -6.79 -10.85
C GLU A 40 -20.19 -6.29 -10.34
N GLN A 41 -21.18 -7.18 -10.20
CA GLN A 41 -22.48 -6.82 -9.60
C GLN A 41 -22.33 -6.58 -8.10
N HIS A 42 -21.58 -7.43 -7.42
CA HIS A 42 -21.37 -7.33 -5.99
C HIS A 42 -20.63 -6.03 -5.61
N ILE A 43 -19.64 -5.60 -6.39
CA ILE A 43 -18.96 -4.31 -6.18
C ILE A 43 -19.94 -3.13 -6.24
N GLN A 44 -20.94 -3.15 -7.14
CA GLN A 44 -21.95 -2.07 -7.19
C GLN A 44 -22.79 -2.02 -5.91
N VAL A 45 -23.19 -3.19 -5.39
CA VAL A 45 -23.90 -3.30 -4.12
C VAL A 45 -23.04 -2.75 -2.97
N LEU A 46 -21.76 -3.14 -2.89
CA LEU A 46 -20.84 -2.70 -1.86
C LEU A 46 -20.60 -1.18 -1.90
N ARG A 47 -20.45 -0.61 -3.09
CA ARG A 47 -20.32 0.85 -3.27
C ARG A 47 -21.56 1.59 -2.78
N HIS A 48 -22.73 1.13 -3.18
CA HIS A 48 -24.01 1.72 -2.76
C HIS A 48 -24.19 1.65 -1.24
N ALA A 49 -23.69 0.61 -0.59
CA ALA A 49 -23.75 0.42 0.86
C ALA A 49 -22.66 1.16 1.65
N GLY A 50 -21.85 1.98 1.00
CA GLY A 50 -20.76 2.72 1.67
C GLY A 50 -19.46 1.94 1.89
N GLY A 51 -19.33 0.76 1.27
CA GLY A 51 -18.13 -0.07 1.27
C GLY A 51 -18.01 -1.03 2.45
N CYS A 52 -17.96 -2.31 2.16
CA CYS A 52 -17.53 -3.34 3.10
C CYS A 52 -16.62 -4.30 2.31
N TRP A 53 -15.39 -3.84 2.03
CA TRP A 53 -14.49 -4.46 1.07
C TRP A 53 -13.96 -5.83 1.51
N ILE A 54 -14.06 -6.16 2.81
CA ILE A 54 -13.81 -7.53 3.31
C ILE A 54 -14.71 -8.58 2.68
N ILE A 55 -15.88 -8.20 2.15
CA ILE A 55 -16.77 -9.09 1.41
C ILE A 55 -16.13 -9.44 0.06
N ASP A 56 -15.57 -8.47 -0.65
CA ASP A 56 -14.88 -8.72 -1.92
C ASP A 56 -13.69 -9.66 -1.73
N LEU A 57 -12.94 -9.49 -0.63
CA LEU A 57 -11.85 -10.41 -0.26
C LEU A 57 -12.39 -11.84 -0.02
N ALA A 58 -13.51 -11.97 0.71
CA ALA A 58 -14.13 -13.26 0.97
C ALA A 58 -14.68 -13.91 -0.30
N LEU A 59 -15.24 -13.14 -1.25
CA LEU A 59 -15.70 -13.63 -2.54
C LEU A 59 -14.52 -14.15 -3.38
N TRP A 60 -13.40 -13.44 -3.43
CA TRP A 60 -12.22 -13.92 -4.14
C TRP A 60 -11.61 -15.18 -3.52
N ASP A 61 -11.57 -15.29 -2.19
CA ASP A 61 -11.15 -16.52 -1.50
C ASP A 61 -12.07 -17.70 -1.87
N LEU A 62 -13.38 -17.46 -1.90
CA LEU A 62 -14.37 -18.43 -2.32
C LEU A 62 -14.15 -18.86 -3.78
N ILE A 63 -13.95 -17.92 -4.70
CA ILE A 63 -13.71 -18.18 -6.13
C ILE A 63 -12.46 -19.04 -6.31
N GLY A 64 -11.37 -18.72 -5.61
CA GLY A 64 -10.14 -19.51 -5.64
C GLY A 64 -10.38 -20.96 -5.20
N LYS A 65 -11.13 -21.15 -4.10
CA LYS A 65 -11.49 -22.47 -3.57
C LYS A 65 -12.41 -23.24 -4.52
N ALA A 66 -13.43 -22.60 -5.07
CA ALA A 66 -14.34 -23.20 -6.04
C ALA A 66 -13.61 -23.65 -7.32
N ALA A 67 -12.66 -22.85 -7.78
CA ALA A 67 -11.81 -23.19 -8.92
C ALA A 67 -10.69 -24.18 -8.59
N ASN A 68 -10.47 -24.51 -7.31
CA ASN A 68 -9.35 -25.30 -6.82
C ASN A 68 -7.99 -24.77 -7.34
N GLN A 69 -7.85 -23.45 -7.40
CA GLN A 69 -6.64 -22.77 -7.85
C GLN A 69 -6.31 -21.56 -6.95
N PRO A 70 -5.03 -21.29 -6.69
CA PRO A 70 -4.65 -20.04 -6.06
C PRO A 70 -4.96 -18.86 -6.99
N LEU A 71 -5.35 -17.73 -6.41
CA LEU A 71 -5.81 -16.56 -7.16
C LEU A 71 -4.79 -16.05 -8.18
N TYR A 72 -3.50 -16.08 -7.86
CA TYR A 72 -2.47 -15.62 -8.79
C TYR A 72 -2.49 -16.41 -10.11
N LYS A 73 -2.83 -17.71 -10.09
CA LYS A 73 -2.99 -18.52 -11.30
C LYS A 73 -4.25 -18.15 -12.08
N LEU A 74 -5.36 -17.88 -11.40
CA LEU A 74 -6.60 -17.44 -12.04
C LEU A 74 -6.42 -16.06 -12.71
N TRP A 75 -5.45 -15.27 -12.27
CA TRP A 75 -5.12 -13.95 -12.83
C TRP A 75 -3.98 -13.98 -13.85
N GLY A 76 -3.56 -15.16 -14.31
CA GLY A 76 -2.58 -15.32 -15.37
C GLY A 76 -1.22 -15.88 -14.95
N GLY A 77 -0.94 -16.00 -13.66
CA GLY A 77 0.23 -16.73 -13.15
C GLY A 77 1.59 -16.17 -13.57
N TYR A 78 1.73 -14.84 -13.66
CA TYR A 78 2.96 -14.20 -14.12
C TYR A 78 4.19 -14.59 -13.30
N GLN A 79 4.07 -14.64 -11.98
CA GLN A 79 5.16 -15.07 -11.09
C GLN A 79 4.63 -15.77 -9.84
N GLU A 80 5.42 -16.69 -9.29
CA GLU A 80 5.06 -17.46 -8.10
C GLU A 80 5.60 -16.86 -6.80
N ARG A 81 6.52 -15.93 -6.90
CA ARG A 81 7.17 -15.28 -5.76
C ARG A 81 7.33 -13.79 -6.02
N VAL A 82 7.15 -12.99 -4.97
CA VAL A 82 7.40 -11.55 -4.96
C VAL A 82 8.47 -11.24 -3.92
N LYS A 83 9.29 -10.22 -4.20
CA LYS A 83 10.26 -9.71 -3.24
C LYS A 83 9.51 -9.04 -2.09
N ALA A 84 9.81 -9.44 -0.86
CA ALA A 84 9.25 -8.83 0.34
C ALA A 84 10.26 -7.89 1.00
N TYR A 85 9.77 -6.85 1.65
CA TYR A 85 10.56 -6.02 2.54
C TYR A 85 10.03 -6.08 3.98
N ALA A 86 10.93 -5.91 4.95
CA ALA A 86 10.55 -5.78 6.34
C ALA A 86 10.11 -4.34 6.63
N SER A 87 8.87 -4.14 7.06
CA SER A 87 8.33 -2.81 7.36
C SER A 87 8.43 -2.50 8.86
N LEU A 88 9.27 -1.55 9.24
CA LEU A 88 9.39 -1.08 10.62
C LEU A 88 8.40 0.05 10.88
N VAL A 89 7.40 -0.22 11.71
CA VAL A 89 6.31 0.73 12.01
C VAL A 89 6.69 1.69 13.15
N GLU A 90 7.47 1.21 14.12
CA GLU A 90 7.88 1.99 15.28
C GLU A 90 9.07 2.90 14.97
N MET A 91 9.15 4.01 15.69
CA MET A 91 10.34 4.87 15.67
C MET A 91 11.47 4.25 16.50
N GLY A 92 12.72 4.61 16.18
CA GLY A 92 13.90 4.14 16.90
C GLY A 92 15.07 5.08 16.73
N SER A 93 16.13 4.90 17.51
CA SER A 93 17.40 5.61 17.32
C SER A 93 18.16 5.08 16.09
N PRO A 94 19.16 5.81 15.57
CA PRO A 94 20.04 5.33 14.51
C PRO A 94 20.70 3.98 14.85
N GLU A 95 21.19 3.81 16.08
CA GLU A 95 21.82 2.57 16.55
C GLU A 95 20.83 1.40 16.52
N LYS A 96 19.60 1.63 17.03
CA LYS A 96 18.53 0.62 16.97
C LYS A 96 18.22 0.25 15.54
N ARG A 97 18.22 1.18 14.60
CA ARG A 97 17.97 0.89 13.17
C ARG A 97 19.06 0.05 12.54
N ALA A 98 20.32 0.28 12.90
CA ALA A 98 21.44 -0.57 12.48
C ALA A 98 21.30 -2.00 13.02
N ASP A 99 20.97 -2.15 14.31
CA ASP A 99 20.74 -3.47 14.93
C ASP A 99 19.55 -4.19 14.29
N ASP A 100 18.41 -3.49 14.08
CA ASP A 100 17.24 -4.03 13.41
C ASP A 100 17.59 -4.51 11.99
N ALA A 101 18.43 -3.74 11.26
CA ALA A 101 18.83 -4.07 9.90
C ALA A 101 19.67 -5.36 9.85
N HIS A 102 20.64 -5.52 10.76
CA HIS A 102 21.41 -6.77 10.87
C HIS A 102 20.50 -7.97 11.17
N ARG A 103 19.62 -7.85 12.16
CA ARG A 103 18.68 -8.93 12.51
C ARG A 103 17.79 -9.31 11.33
N ILE A 104 17.22 -8.33 10.63
CA ILE A 104 16.35 -8.51 9.47
C ILE A 104 17.12 -9.16 8.30
N PHE A 105 18.37 -8.77 8.11
CA PHE A 105 19.25 -9.37 7.11
C PHE A 105 19.54 -10.85 7.42
N ASP A 106 19.82 -11.18 8.70
CA ASP A 106 20.05 -12.55 9.16
C ASP A 106 18.78 -13.43 9.03
N GLU A 107 17.59 -12.83 9.17
CA GLU A 107 16.28 -13.46 8.89
C GLU A 107 16.05 -13.74 7.39
N GLY A 108 16.93 -13.26 6.50
CA GLY A 108 16.90 -13.51 5.06
C GLY A 108 16.28 -12.39 4.22
N TYR A 109 15.81 -11.29 4.81
CA TYR A 109 15.34 -10.13 4.06
C TYR A 109 16.51 -9.38 3.40
N ARG A 110 16.21 -8.75 2.26
CA ARG A 110 17.15 -7.89 1.50
C ARG A 110 16.56 -6.53 1.20
N ALA A 111 15.47 -6.19 1.90
CA ALA A 111 14.81 -4.91 1.77
C ALA A 111 14.14 -4.54 3.09
N ILE A 112 14.23 -3.25 3.48
CA ILE A 112 13.68 -2.71 4.74
C ILE A 112 13.01 -1.37 4.47
N LYS A 113 11.85 -1.12 5.12
CA LYS A 113 11.17 0.17 5.08
C LYS A 113 11.16 0.83 6.46
N LEU A 114 11.73 2.04 6.55
CA LEU A 114 11.84 2.85 7.75
C LEU A 114 10.74 3.92 7.80
N ARG A 115 10.42 4.42 9.01
CA ARG A 115 9.52 5.57 9.19
C ARG A 115 10.30 6.84 9.45
N LEU A 116 9.95 7.93 8.75
CA LEU A 116 10.56 9.24 8.89
C LEU A 116 9.56 10.21 9.53
N ARG A 117 9.61 10.36 10.85
CA ARG A 117 8.69 11.21 11.64
C ARG A 117 9.38 12.13 12.63
N ASN A 118 10.70 12.32 12.49
CA ASN A 118 11.45 13.23 13.36
C ASN A 118 11.16 14.69 13.00
N HIS A 119 11.53 15.60 13.89
CA HIS A 119 11.28 17.02 13.68
C HIS A 119 12.16 17.64 12.61
N THR A 120 13.34 17.11 12.37
CA THR A 120 14.31 17.65 11.40
C THR A 120 14.68 16.65 10.32
N VAL A 121 15.07 17.15 9.14
CA VAL A 121 15.66 16.33 8.06
C VAL A 121 16.87 15.56 8.56
N LYS A 122 17.74 16.24 9.33
CA LYS A 122 18.98 15.64 9.85
C LYS A 122 18.72 14.41 10.70
N GLU A 123 17.70 14.43 11.56
CA GLU A 123 17.33 13.29 12.40
C GLU A 123 16.79 12.14 11.57
N ASP A 124 15.94 12.41 10.56
CA ASP A 124 15.42 11.39 9.66
C ASP A 124 16.53 10.74 8.84
N ILE A 125 17.43 11.55 8.28
CA ILE A 125 18.56 11.06 7.47
C ILE A 125 19.54 10.25 8.31
N ALA A 126 19.74 10.58 9.59
CA ALA A 126 20.59 9.80 10.48
C ALA A 126 20.10 8.34 10.65
N LEU A 127 18.77 8.10 10.67
CA LEU A 127 18.20 6.74 10.73
C LEU A 127 18.58 5.94 9.48
N VAL A 128 18.42 6.56 8.31
CA VAL A 128 18.68 5.90 7.02
C VAL A 128 20.17 5.63 6.84
N ARG A 129 21.00 6.61 7.20
CA ARG A 129 22.46 6.49 7.15
C ARG A 129 22.97 5.35 8.02
N ALA A 130 22.44 5.18 9.22
CA ALA A 130 22.84 4.10 10.13
C ALA A 130 22.59 2.72 9.51
N VAL A 131 21.48 2.51 8.81
CA VAL A 131 21.18 1.26 8.10
C VAL A 131 22.13 1.09 6.90
N ARG A 132 22.35 2.14 6.12
CA ARG A 132 23.26 2.12 4.97
C ARG A 132 24.70 1.82 5.39
N ASP A 133 25.18 2.44 6.46
CA ASP A 133 26.53 2.22 7.00
C ASP A 133 26.69 0.79 7.56
N ALA A 134 25.62 0.20 8.11
CA ALA A 134 25.63 -1.14 8.67
C ALA A 134 25.71 -2.25 7.61
N LEU A 135 24.97 -2.12 6.50
CA LEU A 135 24.80 -3.21 5.52
C LEU A 135 25.22 -2.84 4.09
N GLY A 136 25.69 -1.61 3.87
CA GLY A 136 26.06 -1.18 2.52
C GLY A 136 24.92 -1.37 1.51
N ASP A 137 25.25 -1.76 0.30
CA ASP A 137 24.29 -1.98 -0.79
C ASP A 137 23.62 -3.36 -0.76
N GLU A 138 23.89 -4.20 0.25
CA GLU A 138 23.26 -5.49 0.40
C GLU A 138 21.79 -5.39 0.87
N MET A 139 21.37 -4.22 1.37
CA MET A 139 20.01 -3.94 1.81
C MET A 139 19.38 -2.82 0.99
N ASP A 140 18.30 -3.10 0.29
CA ASP A 140 17.45 -2.06 -0.27
C ASP A 140 16.72 -1.30 0.85
N ILE A 141 16.82 0.01 0.84
CA ILE A 141 16.18 0.86 1.85
C ILE A 141 15.03 1.63 1.20
N MET A 142 13.87 1.56 1.82
CA MET A 142 12.73 2.39 1.53
C MET A 142 12.35 3.19 2.75
N VAL A 143 11.70 4.32 2.54
CA VAL A 143 11.25 5.17 3.65
C VAL A 143 9.80 5.61 3.46
N ASP A 144 9.10 5.80 4.59
CA ASP A 144 7.73 6.27 4.61
C ASP A 144 7.60 7.46 5.57
N ALA A 145 7.18 8.59 5.03
CA ALA A 145 6.95 9.82 5.78
C ALA A 145 5.55 9.91 6.38
N ASN A 146 4.61 9.08 5.92
CA ASN A 146 3.19 9.03 6.35
C ASN A 146 2.50 10.42 6.41
N GLN A 147 2.72 11.28 5.42
CA GLN A 147 2.16 12.63 5.34
C GLN A 147 0.81 12.67 4.60
N THR A 148 0.12 11.56 4.52
CA THR A 148 -1.14 11.40 3.77
C THR A 148 -2.28 12.32 4.22
N ASN A 149 -2.21 12.91 5.41
CA ASN A 149 -3.19 13.84 5.98
C ASN A 149 -2.59 15.22 6.26
N THR A 150 -3.44 16.25 6.32
CA THR A 150 -3.04 17.64 6.59
C THR A 150 -2.77 17.94 8.06
N TYR A 151 -2.93 16.98 8.94
CA TYR A 151 -2.67 17.10 10.37
C TYR A 151 -1.80 15.93 10.84
N ALA A 152 -1.02 16.16 11.86
CA ALA A 152 -0.23 15.11 12.45
C ALA A 152 -1.17 13.98 12.91
N TRP A 153 -0.96 12.78 12.34
CA TRP A 153 -1.70 11.61 12.76
C TRP A 153 -1.50 11.36 14.27
N PRO A 154 -2.40 10.62 14.98
CA PRO A 154 -2.34 10.44 16.44
C PRO A 154 -0.99 10.00 17.00
N ARG A 155 -0.05 9.59 16.16
CA ARG A 155 1.31 9.16 16.56
C ARG A 155 2.32 10.30 16.65
N GLY A 156 1.91 11.54 16.38
CA GLY A 156 2.80 12.72 16.44
C GLY A 156 3.71 12.85 15.22
N GLY A 157 4.55 13.88 15.24
CA GLY A 157 5.48 14.23 14.16
C GLY A 157 5.07 15.52 13.43
N PRO A 158 5.99 16.16 12.69
CA PRO A 158 5.69 17.34 11.92
C PRO A 158 4.85 17.04 10.68
N VAL A 159 4.00 17.99 10.27
CA VAL A 159 3.43 18.00 8.92
C VAL A 159 4.50 18.56 7.97
N TRP A 160 4.77 17.85 6.88
CA TRP A 160 5.80 18.26 5.94
C TRP A 160 5.29 19.31 4.96
N THR A 161 6.15 20.31 4.71
CA THR A 161 5.99 21.22 3.58
C THR A 161 6.65 20.63 2.34
N TYR A 162 6.38 21.23 1.18
CA TYR A 162 7.04 20.86 -0.07
C TYR A 162 8.58 20.95 0.05
N GLU A 163 9.11 22.02 0.66
CA GLU A 163 10.54 22.22 0.86
C GLU A 163 11.15 21.13 1.75
N ARG A 164 10.41 20.70 2.79
CA ARG A 164 10.82 19.56 3.62
C ARG A 164 10.90 18.29 2.82
N ALA A 165 9.86 17.96 2.03
CA ALA A 165 9.81 16.77 1.20
C ALA A 165 10.94 16.76 0.16
N LEU A 166 11.13 17.88 -0.56
CA LEU A 166 12.19 18.03 -1.56
C LEU A 166 13.59 17.88 -0.97
N THR A 167 13.85 18.53 0.17
CA THR A 167 15.16 18.45 0.84
C THR A 167 15.41 17.03 1.32
N THR A 168 14.43 16.39 1.94
CA THR A 168 14.55 15.00 2.41
C THR A 168 14.79 14.04 1.24
N ALA A 169 14.03 14.16 0.14
CA ALA A 169 14.20 13.31 -1.04
C ALA A 169 15.62 13.40 -1.61
N ARG A 170 16.19 14.61 -1.73
CA ARG A 170 17.56 14.82 -2.22
C ARG A 170 18.64 14.24 -1.32
N GLU A 171 18.45 14.27 -0.01
CA GLU A 171 19.37 13.61 0.93
C GLU A 171 19.28 12.08 0.83
N LEU A 172 18.05 11.55 0.62
CA LEU A 172 17.81 10.12 0.44
C LEU A 172 18.41 9.58 -0.86
N GLU A 173 18.44 10.36 -1.93
CA GLU A 173 19.12 10.03 -3.19
C GLU A 173 20.61 9.71 -2.95
N GLN A 174 21.29 10.49 -2.10
CA GLN A 174 22.71 10.30 -1.78
C GLN A 174 22.97 9.02 -0.97
N LEU A 175 21.92 8.42 -0.43
CA LEU A 175 21.94 7.16 0.33
C LEU A 175 21.38 5.97 -0.46
N ASN A 176 21.16 6.10 -1.77
CA ASN A 176 20.61 5.06 -2.63
C ASN A 176 19.28 4.48 -2.10
N VAL A 177 18.39 5.33 -1.55
CA VAL A 177 17.07 4.91 -1.11
C VAL A 177 16.19 4.66 -2.32
N VAL A 178 15.44 3.55 -2.31
CA VAL A 178 14.64 3.13 -3.47
C VAL A 178 13.43 4.03 -3.67
N TRP A 179 12.66 4.31 -2.60
CA TRP A 179 11.54 5.25 -2.67
C TRP A 179 11.30 6.02 -1.37
N LEU A 180 10.70 7.19 -1.53
CA LEU A 180 10.08 7.98 -0.47
C LEU A 180 8.56 7.87 -0.58
N GLU A 181 7.91 7.26 0.43
CA GLU A 181 6.48 7.02 0.49
C GLU A 181 5.76 8.15 1.21
N GLU A 182 4.60 8.56 0.66
CA GLU A 182 3.66 9.55 1.22
C GLU A 182 4.32 10.83 1.78
N PRO A 183 5.17 11.54 1.01
CA PRO A 183 5.90 12.71 1.52
C PRO A 183 5.02 13.95 1.72
N LEU A 184 3.80 13.99 1.13
CA LEU A 184 2.88 15.12 1.17
C LEU A 184 1.43 14.63 1.31
N PHE A 185 0.50 15.59 1.47
CA PHE A 185 -0.93 15.30 1.55
C PHE A 185 -1.43 14.58 0.29
N ARG A 186 -2.12 13.45 0.49
CA ARG A 186 -2.50 12.52 -0.59
C ARG A 186 -3.37 13.08 -1.71
N TYR A 187 -4.06 14.20 -1.47
CA TYR A 187 -4.89 14.87 -2.48
C TYR A 187 -4.22 16.08 -3.12
N ASP A 188 -3.01 16.41 -2.71
CA ASP A 188 -2.20 17.45 -3.37
C ASP A 188 -1.45 16.87 -4.56
N PHE A 189 -2.21 16.39 -5.53
CA PHE A 189 -1.67 15.68 -6.70
C PHE A 189 -0.69 16.53 -7.52
N ASP A 190 -0.93 17.84 -7.61
CA ASP A 190 -0.08 18.73 -8.41
C ASP A 190 1.28 18.98 -7.73
N THR A 191 1.29 19.14 -6.40
CA THR A 191 2.55 19.29 -5.65
C THR A 191 3.33 17.98 -5.59
N LEU A 192 2.65 16.83 -5.49
CA LEU A 192 3.29 15.52 -5.58
C LEU A 192 3.92 15.30 -6.97
N ALA A 193 3.21 15.64 -8.05
CA ALA A 193 3.75 15.57 -9.40
C ALA A 193 5.00 16.45 -9.58
N LYS A 194 4.94 17.68 -9.08
CA LYS A 194 6.10 18.60 -9.07
C LYS A 194 7.30 18.01 -8.29
N LEU A 195 7.04 17.28 -7.21
CA LEU A 195 8.11 16.60 -6.46
C LEU A 195 8.73 15.49 -7.31
N CYS A 196 7.92 14.62 -7.94
CA CYS A 196 8.40 13.56 -8.83
C CYS A 196 9.30 14.11 -9.96
N GLU A 197 8.96 15.26 -10.53
CA GLU A 197 9.76 15.89 -11.60
C GLU A 197 11.12 16.44 -11.12
N GLN A 198 11.28 16.71 -9.84
CA GLN A 198 12.46 17.40 -9.29
C GLN A 198 13.46 16.50 -8.56
N VAL A 199 13.15 15.21 -8.44
CA VAL A 199 13.98 14.23 -7.75
C VAL A 199 14.19 12.98 -8.62
N ASN A 200 15.26 12.22 -8.32
CA ASN A 200 15.55 10.96 -9.02
C ASN A 200 15.17 9.72 -8.18
N ILE A 201 14.84 9.91 -6.89
CA ILE A 201 14.27 8.86 -6.06
C ILE A 201 12.80 8.65 -6.45
N TYR A 202 12.33 7.42 -6.46
CA TYR A 202 10.91 7.15 -6.69
C TYR A 202 10.05 7.72 -5.57
N ILE A 203 8.92 8.33 -5.95
CA ILE A 203 7.89 8.76 -5.01
C ILE A 203 6.75 7.74 -5.04
N ALA A 204 6.43 7.19 -3.86
CA ALA A 204 5.45 6.15 -3.70
C ALA A 204 4.25 6.60 -2.86
N GLY A 205 3.08 6.02 -3.09
CA GLY A 205 1.91 6.27 -2.26
C GLY A 205 0.62 5.71 -2.83
N GLY A 206 -0.47 5.93 -2.10
CA GLY A 206 -1.79 5.46 -2.50
C GLY A 206 -2.46 4.51 -1.51
N GLU A 207 -1.80 4.07 -0.43
CA GLU A 207 -2.39 3.14 0.54
C GLU A 207 -3.70 3.65 1.17
N ASN A 208 -3.86 4.96 1.25
CA ASN A 208 -5.04 5.64 1.81
C ASN A 208 -5.99 6.20 0.73
N ASN A 209 -5.71 5.99 -0.55
CA ASN A 209 -6.51 6.49 -1.67
C ASN A 209 -7.56 5.48 -2.12
N ARG A 210 -8.67 5.97 -2.71
CA ARG A 210 -9.87 5.19 -2.96
C ARG A 210 -10.27 5.15 -4.41
N GLY A 211 -10.70 3.98 -4.84
CA GLY A 211 -11.36 3.76 -6.12
C GLY A 211 -10.53 4.14 -7.34
N LEU A 212 -11.07 3.83 -8.51
CA LEU A 212 -10.37 3.99 -9.79
C LEU A 212 -10.07 5.46 -10.15
N HIS A 213 -10.93 6.40 -9.71
CA HIS A 213 -10.81 7.80 -10.10
C HIS A 213 -9.60 8.49 -9.45
N GLU A 214 -9.34 8.22 -8.17
CA GLU A 214 -8.17 8.80 -7.50
C GLU A 214 -6.88 8.26 -8.11
N PHE A 215 -6.79 6.95 -8.38
CA PHE A 215 -5.62 6.35 -9.03
C PHE A 215 -5.44 6.80 -10.47
N ARG A 216 -6.53 6.99 -11.21
CA ARG A 216 -6.46 7.60 -12.54
C ARG A 216 -5.83 9.01 -12.47
N TRP A 217 -6.27 9.85 -11.54
CA TRP A 217 -5.70 11.19 -11.36
C TRP A 217 -4.23 11.16 -10.98
N MET A 218 -3.83 10.27 -10.08
CA MET A 218 -2.42 10.07 -9.73
C MET A 218 -1.58 9.75 -10.94
N ILE A 219 -2.06 8.84 -11.78
CA ILE A 219 -1.37 8.40 -13.00
C ILE A 219 -1.31 9.55 -14.02
N GLU A 220 -2.45 10.17 -14.36
CA GLU A 220 -2.54 11.22 -15.36
C GLU A 220 -1.72 12.47 -14.99
N LYS A 221 -1.65 12.80 -13.70
CA LYS A 221 -0.86 13.94 -13.20
C LYS A 221 0.61 13.59 -12.95
N GLY A 222 0.96 12.32 -12.90
CA GLY A 222 2.32 11.89 -12.54
C GLY A 222 2.67 12.07 -11.06
N SER A 223 1.65 12.03 -10.18
CA SER A 223 1.81 12.32 -8.74
C SER A 223 2.65 11.29 -7.98
N TYR A 224 2.73 10.07 -8.49
CA TYR A 224 3.54 9.00 -7.93
C TYR A 224 4.19 8.18 -9.05
N ASP A 225 5.36 7.63 -8.77
CA ASP A 225 6.05 6.66 -9.61
C ASP A 225 5.61 5.24 -9.28
N ILE A 226 5.31 4.99 -8.00
CA ILE A 226 4.89 3.70 -7.46
C ILE A 226 3.51 3.87 -6.82
N LEU A 227 2.55 3.07 -7.28
CA LEU A 227 1.19 3.03 -6.74
C LEU A 227 1.06 1.89 -5.73
N GLN A 228 0.52 2.20 -4.54
CA GLN A 228 0.43 1.28 -3.41
C GLN A 228 -1.02 1.15 -2.89
N PRO A 229 -1.99 0.69 -3.70
CA PRO A 229 -3.37 0.58 -3.24
C PRO A 229 -3.53 -0.54 -2.20
N ASP A 230 -4.30 -0.26 -1.15
CA ASP A 230 -4.69 -1.25 -0.15
C ASP A 230 -6.07 -1.84 -0.48
N ALA A 231 -6.21 -3.17 -0.47
CA ALA A 231 -7.45 -3.86 -0.81
C ALA A 231 -8.64 -3.48 0.09
N LEU A 232 -8.39 -3.10 1.34
CA LEU A 232 -9.43 -2.68 2.28
C LEU A 232 -9.85 -1.22 2.11
N VAL A 233 -9.01 -0.41 1.44
CA VAL A 233 -9.25 1.02 1.22
C VAL A 233 -9.64 1.30 -0.22
N SER A 234 -8.95 0.68 -1.18
CA SER A 234 -9.10 0.93 -2.62
C SER A 234 -10.19 0.05 -3.27
N GLU A 235 -11.25 -0.25 -2.53
CA GLU A 235 -12.47 -0.91 -3.01
C GLU A 235 -12.32 -2.39 -3.39
N GLY A 236 -11.48 -3.14 -2.66
CA GLY A 236 -11.36 -4.59 -2.79
C GLY A 236 -10.39 -5.03 -3.88
N ILE A 237 -10.16 -6.33 -3.92
CA ILE A 237 -9.30 -7.00 -4.92
C ILE A 237 -9.81 -6.74 -6.34
N SER A 238 -11.13 -6.76 -6.54
CA SER A 238 -11.75 -6.51 -7.85
C SER A 238 -11.33 -5.16 -8.45
N GLN A 239 -11.18 -4.13 -7.62
CA GLN A 239 -10.73 -2.82 -8.10
C GLN A 239 -9.21 -2.72 -8.18
N LEU A 240 -8.48 -3.35 -7.27
CA LEU A 240 -7.01 -3.41 -7.34
C LEU A 240 -6.54 -3.98 -8.68
N ARG A 241 -7.19 -5.01 -9.20
CA ARG A 241 -6.87 -5.58 -10.51
C ARG A 241 -7.02 -4.57 -11.66
N LYS A 242 -8.02 -3.70 -11.58
CA LYS A 242 -8.23 -2.63 -12.58
C LYS A 242 -7.19 -1.52 -12.43
N ILE A 243 -6.83 -1.17 -11.19
CA ILE A 243 -5.75 -0.21 -10.91
C ILE A 243 -4.42 -0.74 -11.43
N ALA A 244 -4.12 -2.03 -11.21
CA ALA A 244 -2.91 -2.68 -11.73
C ALA A 244 -2.85 -2.63 -13.26
N ALA A 245 -3.96 -2.90 -13.96
CA ALA A 245 -4.03 -2.79 -15.42
C ALA A 245 -3.84 -1.34 -15.91
N MET A 246 -4.36 -0.34 -15.19
CA MET A 246 -4.07 1.06 -15.49
C MET A 246 -2.60 1.39 -15.26
N ALA A 247 -2.01 0.95 -14.16
CA ALA A 247 -0.60 1.16 -13.85
C ALA A 247 0.31 0.58 -14.95
N GLU A 248 0.02 -0.65 -15.39
CA GLU A 248 0.72 -1.31 -16.50
C GLU A 248 0.67 -0.49 -17.80
N MET A 249 -0.52 -0.02 -18.18
CA MET A 249 -0.73 0.77 -19.39
C MET A 249 0.07 2.08 -19.41
N TYR A 250 0.29 2.67 -18.23
CA TYR A 250 1.05 3.93 -18.09
C TYR A 250 2.48 3.72 -17.56
N HIS A 251 2.97 2.47 -17.58
CA HIS A 251 4.33 2.12 -17.11
C HIS A 251 4.64 2.57 -15.68
N LYS A 252 3.63 2.55 -14.80
CA LYS A 252 3.80 2.83 -13.37
C LYS A 252 4.03 1.54 -12.61
N TRP A 253 4.88 1.61 -11.60
CA TRP A 253 5.06 0.50 -10.66
C TRP A 253 3.80 0.33 -9.80
N PHE A 254 3.50 -0.92 -9.46
CA PHE A 254 2.36 -1.32 -8.64
C PHE A 254 2.82 -2.34 -7.61
N ILE A 255 2.62 -2.04 -6.32
CA ILE A 255 3.03 -2.90 -5.20
C ILE A 255 1.95 -2.92 -4.11
#